data_dae9675d0a4620282d0cc23eea4f0884
#
_entry.id   dae9675d0a4620282d0cc23eea4f0884
#
_cell.length_a   1.000
_cell.length_b   1.000
_cell.length_c   1.000
_cell.angle_alpha   90.00
_cell.angle_beta   90.00
_cell.angle_gamma   90.00
#
_symmetry.space_group_name_H-M   'P 1'
#
loop_
_entity.id
_entity.type
_entity.pdbx_description
1 polymer ?
#
loop_
_entity_poly.entity_id
_entity_poly.type
_entity_poly.pdbx_seq_one_letter_code
_entity_poly.pdbx_strand_id
1 'polypeptide(L)'
;RNKWGVEENVYCAGNEQTFKFLEDVLEEVIPLFPGKYFHIGGDECPKDRWSECPVCQRNIKRLGLKDEHELQSYFIKRMEEFVNAHDRQIIGWDEILEGGIAPNAVVMSWRGEAGGIKAAKMNHSVIMTPRDFCYLDYYQSEDRDNEPLAIYGYLPLDSVYSYNPTEKLTSEQGRYILGIREIFGRNTLLLPSMPNIWLIRGP
;
A
#
# COMPACT_ATOMS: atom_id res chain seq x y z
N ARG A 1 10.87 -6.61 15.81
CA ARG A 1 11.59 -5.58 15.06
C ARG A 1 12.08 -4.50 16.03
N ASN A 2 13.36 -4.24 16.05
CA ASN A 2 14.00 -3.30 16.97
C ASN A 2 14.77 -2.17 16.25
N LYS A 3 14.66 -2.11 14.93
CA LYS A 3 15.23 -1.07 14.07
C LYS A 3 14.17 -0.54 13.11
N TRP A 4 14.28 0.72 12.76
CA TRP A 4 13.47 1.35 11.74
C TRP A 4 14.07 1.11 10.34
N GLY A 5 13.23 1.06 9.33
CA GLY A 5 13.64 0.95 7.93
C GLY A 5 13.06 -0.27 7.22
N VAL A 6 13.41 -0.42 5.95
CA VAL A 6 13.05 -1.57 5.13
C VAL A 6 13.91 -2.75 5.57
N GLU A 7 13.26 -3.89 5.81
CA GLU A 7 13.91 -5.12 6.26
C GLU A 7 13.99 -6.12 5.11
N GLU A 8 15.12 -6.83 5.03
CA GLU A 8 15.29 -7.91 4.05
C GLU A 8 14.44 -9.15 4.35
N ASN A 9 13.98 -9.27 5.60
CA ASN A 9 13.17 -10.42 6.04
C ASN A 9 11.73 -10.26 5.57
N VAL A 10 11.41 -10.90 4.47
CA VAL A 10 10.07 -10.99 3.88
C VAL A 10 9.54 -12.42 3.98
N TYR A 11 8.23 -12.59 3.89
CA TYR A 11 7.61 -13.91 3.81
C TYR A 11 8.09 -14.67 2.57
N CYS A 12 8.31 -15.97 2.72
CA CYS A 12 8.69 -16.82 1.58
C CYS A 12 7.49 -17.05 0.66
N ALA A 13 7.46 -16.34 -0.46
CA ALA A 13 6.38 -16.42 -1.45
C ALA A 13 6.31 -17.77 -2.19
N GLY A 14 7.34 -18.60 -2.07
CA GLY A 14 7.35 -19.94 -2.62
C GLY A 14 6.79 -21.02 -1.68
N ASN A 15 6.58 -20.70 -0.40
CA ASN A 15 6.17 -21.67 0.61
C ASN A 15 4.65 -21.60 0.86
N GLU A 16 3.94 -22.70 0.61
CA GLU A 16 2.49 -22.78 0.82
C GLU A 16 2.09 -22.57 2.29
N GLN A 17 2.94 -22.92 3.24
CA GLN A 17 2.67 -22.65 4.66
C GLN A 17 2.61 -21.16 5.00
N THR A 18 3.27 -20.31 4.20
CA THR A 18 3.15 -18.85 4.34
C THR A 18 1.73 -18.40 4.04
N PHE A 19 1.15 -18.88 2.94
CA PHE A 19 -0.23 -18.55 2.56
C PHE A 19 -1.20 -19.05 3.61
N LYS A 20 -1.08 -20.31 4.02
CA LYS A 20 -1.94 -20.89 5.06
C LYS A 20 -1.88 -20.06 6.36
N PHE A 21 -0.70 -19.68 6.80
CA PHE A 21 -0.55 -18.85 8.00
C PHE A 21 -1.25 -17.50 7.85
N LEU A 22 -1.09 -16.84 6.70
CA LEU A 22 -1.73 -15.55 6.46
C LEU A 22 -3.25 -15.66 6.30
N GLU A 23 -3.72 -16.73 5.66
CA GLU A 23 -5.14 -17.06 5.56
C GLU A 23 -5.75 -17.30 6.95
N ASP A 24 -5.08 -18.07 7.81
CA ASP A 24 -5.51 -18.31 9.20
C ASP A 24 -5.60 -16.99 10.00
N VAL A 25 -4.62 -16.09 9.83
CA VAL A 25 -4.65 -14.74 10.45
C VAL A 25 -5.82 -13.91 9.91
N LEU A 26 -6.04 -13.89 8.60
CA LEU A 26 -7.13 -13.14 7.99
C LEU A 26 -8.50 -13.68 8.40
N GLU A 27 -8.65 -15.00 8.56
CA GLU A 27 -9.86 -15.64 9.05
C GLU A 27 -10.29 -15.10 10.43
N GLU A 28 -9.31 -14.87 11.32
CA GLU A 28 -9.56 -14.29 12.64
C GLU A 28 -9.83 -12.77 12.59
N VAL A 29 -9.18 -12.05 11.68
CA VAL A 29 -9.19 -10.59 11.67
C VAL A 29 -10.36 -10.01 10.87
N ILE A 30 -10.73 -10.62 9.73
CA ILE A 30 -11.81 -10.12 8.86
C ILE A 30 -13.15 -9.90 9.62
N PRO A 31 -13.61 -10.81 10.48
CA PRO A 31 -14.86 -10.61 11.23
C PRO A 31 -14.83 -9.40 12.18
N LEU A 32 -13.66 -8.98 12.63
CA LEU A 32 -13.50 -7.84 13.55
C LEU A 32 -13.66 -6.49 12.84
N PHE A 33 -13.54 -6.47 11.51
CA PHE A 33 -13.59 -5.25 10.70
C PHE A 33 -14.65 -5.38 9.60
N PRO A 34 -15.86 -4.86 9.81
CA PRO A 34 -16.99 -5.05 8.88
C PRO A 34 -16.87 -4.25 7.57
N GLY A 35 -15.85 -3.42 7.41
CA GLY A 35 -15.63 -2.60 6.22
C GLY A 35 -15.40 -3.44 4.96
N LYS A 36 -15.82 -2.93 3.81
CA LYS A 36 -15.66 -3.58 2.51
C LYS A 36 -14.18 -3.80 2.13
N TYR A 37 -13.32 -2.88 2.50
CA TYR A 37 -11.92 -2.85 2.07
C TYR A 37 -10.98 -3.38 3.14
N PHE A 38 -10.01 -4.15 2.70
CA PHE A 38 -8.98 -4.72 3.57
C PHE A 38 -7.58 -4.37 3.00
N HIS A 39 -6.80 -3.59 3.75
CA HIS A 39 -5.48 -3.16 3.29
C HIS A 39 -4.44 -4.22 3.64
N ILE A 40 -3.78 -4.78 2.63
CA ILE A 40 -2.81 -5.88 2.76
C ILE A 40 -1.34 -5.45 2.66
N GLY A 41 -1.07 -4.14 2.57
CA GLY A 41 0.29 -3.63 2.38
C GLY A 41 0.80 -3.80 0.97
N GLY A 42 1.91 -4.52 0.80
CA GLY A 42 2.52 -4.81 -0.48
C GLY A 42 3.69 -3.89 -0.84
N ASP A 43 4.00 -2.95 0.05
CA ASP A 43 5.07 -1.98 -0.06
C ASP A 43 6.44 -2.55 0.35
N GLU A 44 7.50 -1.90 -0.11
CA GLU A 44 8.86 -2.06 0.37
C GLU A 44 9.30 -3.52 0.59
N CYS A 45 8.97 -4.39 -0.37
CA CYS A 45 9.31 -5.79 -0.35
C CYS A 45 10.61 -6.05 -1.12
N PRO A 46 11.80 -6.14 -0.46
CA PRO A 46 13.06 -6.49 -1.11
C PRO A 46 12.97 -7.88 -1.74
N LYS A 47 13.59 -8.04 -2.90
CA LYS A 47 13.54 -9.29 -3.68
C LYS A 47 14.74 -10.20 -3.45
N ASP A 48 15.78 -9.71 -2.76
CA ASP A 48 17.06 -10.38 -2.58
C ASP A 48 16.88 -11.79 -1.99
N ARG A 49 16.09 -11.90 -0.91
CA ARG A 49 15.80 -13.20 -0.29
C ARG A 49 15.06 -14.16 -1.21
N TRP A 50 14.21 -13.66 -2.09
CA TRP A 50 13.47 -14.50 -3.03
C TRP A 50 14.35 -14.97 -4.18
N SER A 51 15.28 -14.14 -4.65
CA SER A 51 16.24 -14.50 -5.70
C SER A 51 17.19 -15.62 -5.27
N GLU A 52 17.55 -15.65 -3.99
CA GLU A 52 18.43 -16.68 -3.41
C GLU A 52 17.67 -17.90 -2.89
N CYS A 53 16.35 -17.79 -2.65
CA CYS A 53 15.56 -18.86 -2.04
C CYS A 53 15.23 -19.98 -3.04
N PRO A 54 15.71 -21.23 -2.81
CA PRO A 54 15.44 -22.33 -3.74
C PRO A 54 13.95 -22.67 -3.88
N VAL A 55 13.13 -22.37 -2.86
CA VAL A 55 11.68 -22.62 -2.88
C VAL A 55 10.99 -21.59 -3.76
N CYS A 56 11.34 -20.29 -3.62
CA CYS A 56 10.82 -19.23 -4.46
C CYS A 56 11.21 -19.44 -5.93
N GLN A 57 12.47 -19.79 -6.20
CA GLN A 57 12.96 -20.02 -7.56
C GLN A 57 12.30 -21.25 -8.21
N ARG A 58 12.04 -22.31 -7.48
CA ARG A 58 11.25 -23.45 -7.98
C ARG A 58 9.81 -23.04 -8.32
N ASN A 59 9.19 -22.19 -7.50
CA ASN A 59 7.84 -21.71 -7.75
C ASN A 59 7.76 -20.81 -8.97
N ILE A 60 8.72 -19.88 -9.14
CA ILE A 60 8.83 -19.05 -10.34
C ILE A 60 8.84 -19.96 -11.60
N LYS A 61 9.71 -20.98 -11.62
CA LYS A 61 9.77 -21.93 -12.75
C LYS A 61 8.49 -22.72 -12.91
N ARG A 62 7.93 -23.26 -11.86
CA ARG A 62 6.71 -24.09 -11.87
C ARG A 62 5.50 -23.33 -12.39
N LEU A 63 5.39 -22.06 -12.02
CA LEU A 63 4.27 -21.19 -12.41
C LEU A 63 4.51 -20.44 -13.71
N GLY A 64 5.69 -20.60 -14.32
CA GLY A 64 6.04 -19.90 -15.56
C GLY A 64 6.18 -18.38 -15.39
N LEU A 65 6.52 -17.94 -14.18
CA LEU A 65 6.72 -16.53 -13.86
C LEU A 65 8.09 -16.07 -14.39
N LYS A 66 8.18 -14.80 -14.71
CA LYS A 66 9.37 -14.20 -15.30
C LYS A 66 10.45 -13.92 -14.26
N ASP A 67 10.04 -13.40 -13.11
CA ASP A 67 10.93 -12.89 -12.09
C ASP A 67 10.24 -12.78 -10.69
N GLU A 68 10.93 -12.22 -9.71
CA GLU A 68 10.44 -12.01 -8.35
C GLU A 68 9.32 -10.95 -8.26
N HIS A 69 9.22 -10.03 -9.23
CA HIS A 69 8.11 -9.09 -9.29
C HIS A 69 6.80 -9.81 -9.68
N GLU A 70 6.87 -10.73 -10.64
CA GLU A 70 5.72 -11.57 -10.95
C GLU A 70 5.40 -12.56 -9.82
N LEU A 71 6.40 -12.98 -9.03
CA LEU A 71 6.16 -13.77 -7.82
C LEU A 71 5.43 -12.93 -6.75
N GLN A 72 5.73 -11.65 -6.59
CA GLN A 72 4.96 -10.75 -5.74
C GLN A 72 3.52 -10.60 -6.25
N SER A 73 3.33 -10.41 -7.56
CA SER A 73 2.00 -10.37 -8.16
C SER A 73 1.21 -11.66 -7.88
N TYR A 74 1.83 -12.83 -8.01
CA TYR A 74 1.23 -14.09 -7.63
C TYR A 74 0.82 -14.13 -6.15
N PHE A 75 1.70 -13.66 -5.26
CA PHE A 75 1.40 -13.59 -3.82
C PHE A 75 0.17 -12.71 -3.55
N ILE A 76 0.13 -11.52 -4.13
CA ILE A 76 -0.99 -10.58 -3.97
C ILE A 76 -2.30 -11.18 -4.53
N LYS A 77 -2.26 -11.83 -5.68
CA LYS A 77 -3.44 -12.50 -6.27
C LYS A 77 -3.99 -13.61 -5.37
N ARG A 78 -3.11 -14.41 -4.76
CA ARG A 78 -3.53 -15.44 -3.80
C ARG A 78 -4.24 -14.84 -2.59
N MET A 79 -3.72 -13.73 -2.05
CA MET A 79 -4.36 -13.01 -0.95
C MET A 79 -5.67 -12.34 -1.38
N GLU A 80 -5.73 -11.79 -2.59
CA GLU A 80 -6.96 -11.26 -3.15
C GLU A 80 -8.06 -12.33 -3.26
N GLU A 81 -7.74 -13.50 -3.81
CA GLU A 81 -8.67 -14.63 -3.93
C GLU A 81 -9.27 -14.99 -2.57
N PHE A 82 -8.44 -15.09 -1.54
CA PHE A 82 -8.89 -15.39 -0.19
C PHE A 82 -9.79 -14.29 0.38
N VAL A 83 -9.39 -13.02 0.27
CA VAL A 83 -10.14 -11.87 0.79
C VAL A 83 -11.47 -11.70 0.04
N ASN A 84 -11.47 -11.92 -1.28
CA ASN A 84 -12.69 -11.85 -2.10
C ASN A 84 -13.69 -12.97 -1.72
N ALA A 85 -13.22 -14.16 -1.33
CA ALA A 85 -14.08 -15.25 -0.85
C ALA A 85 -14.82 -14.91 0.46
N HIS A 86 -14.37 -13.87 1.16
CA HIS A 86 -15.00 -13.31 2.36
C HIS A 86 -15.81 -12.03 2.09
N ASP A 87 -16.21 -11.78 0.84
CA ASP A 87 -16.96 -10.60 0.41
C ASP A 87 -16.23 -9.28 0.75
N ARG A 88 -14.91 -9.29 0.69
CA ARG A 88 -14.05 -8.12 0.89
C ARG A 88 -13.22 -7.85 -0.35
N GLN A 89 -12.68 -6.65 -0.45
CA GLN A 89 -11.83 -6.20 -1.54
C GLN A 89 -10.50 -5.72 -0.98
N ILE A 90 -9.39 -6.14 -1.59
CA ILE A 90 -8.08 -5.71 -1.13
C ILE A 90 -7.76 -4.28 -1.54
N ILE A 91 -7.02 -3.60 -0.67
CA ILE A 91 -6.23 -2.41 -1.01
C ILE A 91 -4.76 -2.77 -0.84
N GLY A 92 -3.92 -2.33 -1.75
CA GLY A 92 -2.47 -2.44 -1.59
C GLY A 92 -1.77 -1.15 -2.01
N TRP A 93 -0.57 -0.95 -1.47
CA TRP A 93 0.28 0.15 -1.91
C TRP A 93 0.64 0.00 -3.39
N ASP A 94 1.05 1.08 -4.05
CA ASP A 94 1.22 1.08 -5.50
C ASP A 94 2.30 0.13 -6.04
N GLU A 95 3.14 -0.47 -5.18
CA GLU A 95 4.03 -1.56 -5.55
C GLU A 95 3.31 -2.82 -6.03
N ILE A 96 2.02 -3.02 -5.69
CA ILE A 96 1.24 -4.15 -6.21
C ILE A 96 1.00 -4.09 -7.72
N LEU A 97 1.32 -2.96 -8.35
CA LEU A 97 1.33 -2.81 -9.82
C LEU A 97 2.53 -3.49 -10.48
N GLU A 98 3.56 -3.82 -9.71
CA GLU A 98 4.77 -4.45 -10.21
C GLU A 98 4.51 -5.94 -10.48
N GLY A 99 4.98 -6.44 -11.62
CA GLY A 99 4.73 -7.85 -12.04
C GLY A 99 3.28 -8.17 -12.43
N GLY A 100 2.37 -7.19 -12.40
CA GLY A 100 0.95 -7.33 -12.77
C GLY A 100 -0.01 -7.27 -11.59
N ILE A 101 -1.03 -6.45 -11.73
CA ILE A 101 -2.02 -6.20 -10.68
C ILE A 101 -3.04 -7.34 -10.56
N ALA A 102 -3.53 -7.58 -9.36
CA ALA A 102 -4.65 -8.48 -9.09
C ALA A 102 -5.98 -7.86 -9.58
N PRO A 103 -6.93 -8.66 -10.15
CA PRO A 103 -8.04 -8.13 -10.96
C PRO A 103 -8.95 -7.12 -10.28
N ASN A 104 -9.21 -7.29 -8.97
CA ASN A 104 -10.13 -6.43 -8.21
C ASN A 104 -9.42 -5.55 -7.19
N ALA A 105 -8.08 -5.50 -7.20
CA ALA A 105 -7.33 -4.74 -6.24
C ALA A 105 -7.56 -3.23 -6.39
N VAL A 106 -7.69 -2.55 -5.27
CA VAL A 106 -7.63 -1.09 -5.16
C VAL A 106 -6.18 -0.68 -4.93
N VAL A 107 -5.69 0.30 -5.65
CA VAL A 107 -4.32 0.80 -5.51
C VAL A 107 -4.30 2.03 -4.61
N MET A 108 -3.48 2.01 -3.56
CA MET A 108 -3.19 3.19 -2.76
C MET A 108 -1.82 3.74 -3.19
N SER A 109 -1.83 4.91 -3.87
CA SER A 109 -0.63 5.47 -4.50
C SER A 109 0.08 6.44 -3.56
N TRP A 110 1.25 6.05 -3.05
CA TRP A 110 2.01 6.82 -2.05
C TRP A 110 3.36 7.36 -2.55
N ARG A 111 4.03 6.63 -3.44
CA ARG A 111 5.35 7.02 -3.98
C ARG A 111 5.29 8.25 -4.90
N GLY A 112 4.10 8.76 -5.13
CA GLY A 112 3.75 9.86 -5.99
C GLY A 112 2.45 9.56 -6.72
N GLU A 113 2.10 10.34 -7.74
CA GLU A 113 0.84 10.19 -8.47
C GLU A 113 0.89 9.10 -9.57
N ALA A 114 2.10 8.75 -10.04
CA ALA A 114 2.29 7.91 -11.22
C ALA A 114 1.64 6.53 -11.09
N GLY A 115 1.73 5.91 -9.91
CA GLY A 115 1.10 4.63 -9.61
C GLY A 115 -0.42 4.70 -9.73
N GLY A 116 -1.03 5.71 -9.10
CA GLY A 116 -2.47 5.93 -9.15
C GLY A 116 -2.97 6.25 -10.57
N ILE A 117 -2.26 7.10 -11.30
CA ILE A 117 -2.58 7.41 -12.70
C ILE A 117 -2.51 6.13 -13.56
N LYS A 118 -1.48 5.31 -13.37
CA LYS A 118 -1.34 4.03 -14.08
C LYS A 118 -2.52 3.09 -13.77
N ALA A 119 -2.87 2.94 -12.50
CA ALA A 119 -3.97 2.09 -12.06
C ALA A 119 -5.33 2.57 -12.61
N ALA A 120 -5.62 3.89 -12.54
CA ALA A 120 -6.85 4.47 -13.10
C ALA A 120 -6.96 4.24 -14.62
N LYS A 121 -5.86 4.35 -15.37
CA LYS A 121 -5.80 4.02 -16.81
C LYS A 121 -6.04 2.53 -17.10
N MET A 122 -5.80 1.67 -16.12
CA MET A 122 -6.08 0.23 -16.19
C MET A 122 -7.49 -0.13 -15.66
N ASN A 123 -8.33 0.87 -15.36
CA ASN A 123 -9.67 0.74 -14.80
C ASN A 123 -9.71 0.15 -13.38
N HIS A 124 -8.64 0.32 -12.60
CA HIS A 124 -8.60 -0.01 -11.19
C HIS A 124 -8.97 1.18 -10.32
N SER A 125 -9.74 0.93 -9.27
CA SER A 125 -10.02 1.93 -8.25
C SER A 125 -8.73 2.36 -7.52
N VAL A 126 -8.64 3.64 -7.20
CA VAL A 126 -7.43 4.27 -6.66
C VAL A 126 -7.77 5.14 -5.46
N ILE A 127 -6.94 5.06 -4.43
CA ILE A 127 -6.86 6.05 -3.36
C ILE A 127 -5.54 6.79 -3.52
N MET A 128 -5.61 8.10 -3.65
CA MET A 128 -4.41 8.92 -3.82
C MET A 128 -3.87 9.37 -2.46
N THR A 129 -2.62 9.02 -2.20
CA THR A 129 -1.89 9.41 -0.99
C THR A 129 -0.46 9.84 -1.30
N PRO A 130 -0.22 10.60 -2.39
CA PRO A 130 1.14 10.90 -2.80
C PRO A 130 1.86 11.68 -1.70
N ARG A 131 3.06 11.24 -1.34
CA ARG A 131 3.84 11.80 -0.22
C ARG A 131 4.08 13.30 -0.34
N ASP A 132 4.17 13.80 -1.57
CA ASP A 132 4.45 15.21 -1.85
C ASP A 132 3.25 16.12 -1.57
N PHE A 133 2.06 15.55 -1.27
CA PHE A 133 0.83 16.28 -1.01
C PHE A 133 0.04 15.78 0.20
N CYS A 134 0.27 14.55 0.65
CA CYS A 134 -0.60 13.90 1.63
C CYS A 134 0.10 13.44 2.92
N TYR A 135 1.44 13.59 3.04
CA TYR A 135 2.19 13.13 4.21
C TYR A 135 2.34 14.27 5.23
N LEU A 136 1.33 14.40 6.08
CA LEU A 136 1.27 15.46 7.10
C LEU A 136 2.21 15.21 8.28
N ASP A 137 2.97 14.13 8.26
CA ASP A 137 4.08 13.84 9.17
C ASP A 137 5.43 14.40 8.69
N TYR A 138 5.43 15.14 7.57
CA TYR A 138 6.58 15.90 7.10
C TYR A 138 6.64 17.27 7.78
N TYR A 139 7.82 17.90 7.74
CA TYR A 139 7.98 19.28 8.20
C TYR A 139 7.13 20.24 7.38
N GLN A 140 6.46 21.19 8.04
CA GLN A 140 5.63 22.19 7.39
C GLN A 140 6.38 23.48 7.10
N SER A 141 7.53 23.69 7.75
CA SER A 141 8.45 24.81 7.54
C SER A 141 9.84 24.32 7.16
N GLU A 142 10.61 25.17 6.51
CA GLU A 142 12.04 24.94 6.26
C GLU A 142 12.88 25.15 7.53
N ASP A 143 12.37 25.90 8.51
CA ASP A 143 12.99 26.14 9.81
C ASP A 143 12.74 24.95 10.75
N ARG A 144 13.44 23.86 10.50
CA ARG A 144 13.28 22.59 11.20
C ARG A 144 13.67 22.64 12.68
N ASP A 145 14.50 23.62 13.06
CA ASP A 145 14.96 23.77 14.46
C ASP A 145 13.85 24.26 15.39
N ASN A 146 12.84 24.90 14.83
CA ASN A 146 11.68 25.42 15.54
C ASN A 146 10.41 24.60 15.35
N GLU A 147 10.50 23.45 14.68
CA GLU A 147 9.38 22.52 14.49
C GLU A 147 9.49 21.26 15.35
N PRO A 148 8.37 20.64 15.71
CA PRO A 148 8.38 19.29 16.29
C PRO A 148 9.08 18.31 15.35
N LEU A 149 9.74 17.30 15.95
CA LEU A 149 10.42 16.26 15.18
C LEU A 149 9.44 15.58 14.21
N ALA A 150 9.74 15.66 12.91
CA ALA A 150 9.03 14.98 11.84
C ALA A 150 9.89 13.85 11.26
N ILE A 151 9.31 13.00 10.40
CA ILE A 151 10.06 11.86 9.83
C ILE A 151 11.18 12.37 8.92
N TYR A 152 10.85 13.11 7.90
CA TYR A 152 11.73 13.81 6.93
C TYR A 152 10.83 14.41 5.85
N GLY A 153 11.40 15.16 4.96
CA GLY A 153 10.62 15.82 3.91
C GLY A 153 10.11 17.19 4.33
N TYR A 154 9.49 17.86 3.40
CA TYR A 154 8.91 19.18 3.58
C TYR A 154 7.59 19.22 2.81
N LEU A 155 6.51 19.52 3.49
CA LEU A 155 5.19 19.63 2.91
C LEU A 155 4.45 20.84 3.50
N PRO A 156 4.53 22.01 2.88
CA PRO A 156 3.80 23.16 3.35
C PRO A 156 2.30 23.00 3.10
N LEU A 157 1.50 23.63 3.93
CA LEU A 157 0.05 23.50 3.92
C LEU A 157 -0.57 23.91 2.57
N ASP A 158 0.00 24.92 1.90
CA ASP A 158 -0.44 25.37 0.58
C ASP A 158 -0.33 24.25 -0.48
N SER A 159 0.69 23.41 -0.39
CA SER A 159 0.84 22.24 -1.29
C SER A 159 -0.27 21.23 -1.06
N VAL A 160 -0.64 20.98 0.19
CA VAL A 160 -1.76 20.06 0.54
C VAL A 160 -3.07 20.57 -0.07
N TYR A 161 -3.37 21.86 0.12
CA TYR A 161 -4.61 22.46 -0.40
C TYR A 161 -4.65 22.60 -1.92
N SER A 162 -3.51 22.71 -2.59
CA SER A 162 -3.43 22.81 -4.05
C SER A 162 -3.63 21.49 -4.77
N TYR A 163 -3.58 20.36 -4.06
CA TYR A 163 -3.59 19.06 -4.68
C TYR A 163 -4.94 18.71 -5.33
N ASN A 164 -4.89 18.39 -6.63
CA ASN A 164 -6.02 17.87 -7.38
C ASN A 164 -5.71 16.46 -7.90
N PRO A 165 -6.30 15.40 -7.34
CA PRO A 165 -5.96 14.01 -7.65
C PRO A 165 -6.36 13.57 -9.07
N THR A 166 -7.18 14.38 -9.77
CA THR A 166 -7.68 14.07 -11.12
C THR A 166 -7.09 14.93 -12.22
N GLU A 167 -6.23 15.90 -11.90
CA GLU A 167 -5.70 16.87 -12.85
C GLU A 167 -5.06 16.25 -14.10
N LYS A 168 -4.37 15.11 -13.92
CA LYS A 168 -3.63 14.40 -14.98
C LYS A 168 -4.44 13.26 -15.62
N LEU A 169 -5.74 13.23 -15.39
CA LEU A 169 -6.64 12.17 -15.85
C LEU A 169 -7.76 12.75 -16.73
N THR A 170 -8.26 11.94 -17.66
CA THR A 170 -9.52 12.25 -18.34
C THR A 170 -10.71 12.12 -17.37
N SER A 171 -11.85 12.72 -17.68
CA SER A 171 -13.06 12.59 -16.86
C SER A 171 -13.48 11.13 -16.67
N GLU A 172 -13.26 10.26 -17.65
CA GLU A 172 -13.54 8.85 -17.56
C GLU A 172 -12.59 8.14 -16.58
N GLN A 173 -11.29 8.41 -16.70
CA GLN A 173 -10.27 7.84 -15.80
C GLN A 173 -10.42 8.37 -14.37
N GLY A 174 -10.81 9.63 -14.21
CA GLY A 174 -11.05 10.26 -12.90
C GLY A 174 -12.12 9.55 -12.06
N ARG A 175 -13.04 8.81 -12.70
CA ARG A 175 -14.08 8.03 -11.99
C ARG A 175 -13.50 6.88 -11.16
N TYR A 176 -12.29 6.47 -11.44
CA TYR A 176 -11.59 5.43 -10.68
C TYR A 176 -10.90 5.98 -9.42
N ILE A 177 -10.78 7.30 -9.28
CA ILE A 177 -10.25 7.92 -8.07
C ILE A 177 -11.34 7.94 -7.00
N LEU A 178 -11.20 7.08 -6.00
CA LEU A 178 -12.15 6.99 -4.88
C LEU A 178 -12.01 8.16 -3.92
N GLY A 179 -10.85 8.78 -3.84
CA GLY A 179 -10.57 9.92 -2.98
C GLY A 179 -9.08 10.09 -2.68
N ILE A 180 -8.83 11.04 -1.79
CA ILE A 180 -7.51 11.32 -1.22
C ILE A 180 -7.49 10.83 0.23
N ARG A 181 -6.33 10.41 0.69
CA ARG A 181 -6.08 10.10 2.09
C ARG A 181 -4.78 10.75 2.54
N GLU A 182 -4.87 11.51 3.63
CA GLU A 182 -3.70 12.03 4.32
C GLU A 182 -3.07 10.94 5.19
N ILE A 183 -1.76 11.01 5.33
CA ILE A 183 -0.96 10.15 6.21
C ILE A 183 -0.49 10.99 7.39
N PHE A 184 -0.90 10.58 8.57
CA PHE A 184 -0.41 11.12 9.84
C PHE A 184 0.56 10.13 10.43
N GLY A 185 1.85 10.40 10.34
CA GLY A 185 2.88 9.61 11.01
C GLY A 185 2.75 9.75 12.53
N ARG A 186 3.00 8.66 13.25
CA ARG A 186 3.17 8.73 14.69
C ARG A 186 4.52 9.34 14.99
N ASN A 187 4.55 10.61 15.36
CA ASN A 187 5.68 11.13 16.11
C ASN A 187 5.74 10.44 17.47
N THR A 188 6.66 9.52 17.61
CA THR A 188 6.75 8.53 18.69
C THR A 188 7.01 9.14 20.07
N LEU A 189 7.10 10.45 20.22
CA LEU A 189 7.65 11.06 21.43
C LEU A 189 6.72 11.96 22.23
N LEU A 190 5.54 12.39 21.78
CA LEU A 190 4.84 13.45 22.54
C LEU A 190 3.30 13.43 22.63
N LEU A 191 2.57 12.41 22.20
CA LEU A 191 1.11 12.39 22.47
C LEU A 191 0.62 11.03 22.98
N PRO A 192 0.38 10.90 24.29
CA PRO A 192 -0.09 9.65 24.89
C PRO A 192 -1.54 9.26 24.60
N SER A 193 -2.30 10.02 23.84
CA SER A 193 -3.74 9.75 23.76
C SER A 193 -4.46 10.34 22.53
N MET A 194 -4.05 9.96 21.32
CA MET A 194 -4.99 10.08 20.21
C MET A 194 -5.23 8.70 19.58
N PRO A 195 -6.47 8.20 19.62
CA PRO A 195 -6.82 6.98 18.90
C PRO A 195 -6.66 7.21 17.40
N ASN A 196 -6.23 6.18 16.66
CA ASN A 196 -6.17 6.19 15.20
C ASN A 196 -7.55 6.54 14.65
N ILE A 197 -7.77 7.77 14.25
CA ILE A 197 -9.02 8.19 13.62
C ILE A 197 -8.89 7.84 12.12
N TRP A 198 -9.47 6.72 11.76
CA TRP A 198 -9.71 6.33 10.39
C TRP A 198 -10.96 7.06 9.90
N LEU A 199 -10.82 8.29 9.42
CA LEU A 199 -11.93 9.01 8.79
C LEU A 199 -11.98 8.68 7.29
N ILE A 200 -12.72 7.62 6.95
CA ILE A 200 -13.27 7.48 5.60
C ILE A 200 -14.55 8.31 5.60
N ARG A 201 -14.54 9.49 5.00
CA ARG A 201 -15.77 10.15 4.58
C ARG A 201 -16.10 9.63 3.19
N GLY A 202 -17.11 8.78 3.10
CA GLY A 202 -17.84 8.53 1.87
C GLY A 202 -18.87 9.66 1.62
N PRO A 203 -19.39 9.77 0.39
CA PRO A 203 -20.40 10.75 0.03
C PRO A 203 -21.66 10.60 0.85
#